data_756cc35ea95568325c2b9bedece02a1a
#
_entry.id   756cc35ea95568325c2b9bedece02a1a
#
_cell.length_a   1.000
_cell.length_b   1.000
_cell.length_c   1.000
_cell.angle_alpha   90.00
_cell.angle_beta   90.00
_cell.angle_gamma   90.00
#
_symmetry.space_group_name_H-M   'P 1'
#
loop_
_entity.id
_entity.type
_entity.pdbx_description
1 polymer ?
#
loop_
_entity_poly.entity_id
_entity_poly.type
_entity_poly.pdbx_seq_one_letter_code
_entity_poly.pdbx_strand_id
1 'polypeptide(L)'
;LVFVGVPFRNHGKLYNVAAVLNRGEIIGLVPKTYLPNYGEFYEQRHFASGLGCLEYVDIEGKRVPFGTDILFICEEEPELVAAAEICEDLWVTLPPSVLHAQAGANLIVNLSASNEMVGKDSYRRDLVSGQSARLVCGYVYANAGEGESTQDLVFGGQNMIAENGVILAEGKRFHNGIVCSEIDVQRLNDERRRLTTYQPTDDSDHIKVRFHLNVEETKLTRKYPQYPFVPSRKEERDMRCDEILNIQAMGLK
;
A
#
# COMPACT_ATOMS: atom_id res chain seq x y z
N LEU A 1 -6.74 -9.71 -9.24
CA LEU A 1 -5.71 -9.87 -8.24
C LEU A 1 -6.31 -9.62 -6.86
N VAL A 2 -6.14 -10.55 -5.90
CA VAL A 2 -6.71 -10.46 -4.55
C VAL A 2 -5.59 -10.74 -3.54
N PHE A 3 -5.54 -9.97 -2.46
CA PHE A 3 -4.61 -10.16 -1.34
C PHE A 3 -5.43 -10.51 -0.09
N VAL A 4 -5.10 -11.62 0.57
CA VAL A 4 -5.82 -12.11 1.75
C VAL A 4 -4.82 -12.46 2.86
N GLY A 5 -5.06 -11.98 4.07
CA GLY A 5 -4.25 -12.34 5.24
C GLY A 5 -4.56 -13.76 5.70
N VAL A 6 -3.53 -14.60 5.81
CA VAL A 6 -3.65 -15.98 6.28
C VAL A 6 -2.45 -16.38 7.15
N PRO A 7 -2.63 -17.25 8.16
CA PRO A 7 -1.51 -17.91 8.81
C PRO A 7 -0.98 -19.03 7.89
N PHE A 8 0.32 -19.07 7.67
CA PHE A 8 0.95 -20.10 6.85
C PHE A 8 2.09 -20.79 7.59
N ARG A 9 2.11 -22.12 7.55
CA ARG A 9 3.18 -22.90 8.18
C ARG A 9 4.24 -23.29 7.15
N ASN A 10 5.49 -22.92 7.42
CA ASN A 10 6.64 -23.29 6.59
C ASN A 10 7.83 -23.65 7.49
N HIS A 11 8.55 -24.72 7.18
CA HIS A 11 9.70 -25.23 7.96
C HIS A 11 9.47 -25.30 9.48
N GLY A 12 8.26 -25.71 9.90
CA GLY A 12 7.90 -25.84 11.31
C GLY A 12 7.60 -24.50 12.02
N LYS A 13 7.69 -23.37 11.33
CA LYS A 13 7.33 -22.05 11.84
C LYS A 13 5.99 -21.61 11.28
N LEU A 14 5.30 -20.73 11.99
CA LEU A 14 4.07 -20.08 11.54
C LEU A 14 4.40 -18.65 11.11
N TYR A 15 3.86 -18.22 9.98
CA TYR A 15 4.03 -16.88 9.44
C TYR A 15 2.67 -16.20 9.26
N ASN A 16 2.62 -14.89 9.50
CA ASN A 16 1.52 -14.04 9.10
C ASN A 16 1.78 -13.63 7.64
N VAL A 17 0.90 -14.01 6.72
CA VAL A 17 1.18 -13.97 5.29
C VAL A 17 0.05 -13.27 4.53
N ALA A 18 0.41 -12.44 3.57
CA ALA A 18 -0.49 -12.04 2.50
C ALA A 18 -0.45 -13.09 1.38
N ALA A 19 -1.48 -13.92 1.29
CA ALA A 19 -1.68 -14.81 0.15
C ALA A 19 -2.22 -14.00 -1.03
N VAL A 20 -1.56 -14.13 -2.17
CA VAL A 20 -1.92 -13.42 -3.39
C VAL A 20 -2.57 -14.37 -4.36
N LEU A 21 -3.81 -14.04 -4.75
CA LEU A 21 -4.64 -14.91 -5.58
C LEU A 21 -4.94 -14.24 -6.92
N ASN A 22 -4.90 -15.04 -7.97
CA ASN A 22 -5.34 -14.65 -9.30
C ASN A 22 -6.03 -15.81 -9.99
N ARG A 23 -7.22 -15.58 -10.54
CA ARG A 23 -8.02 -16.59 -11.26
C ARG A 23 -8.22 -17.91 -10.51
N GLY A 24 -8.40 -17.83 -9.18
CA GLY A 24 -8.64 -19.02 -8.34
C GLY A 24 -7.38 -19.75 -7.89
N GLU A 25 -6.19 -19.25 -8.20
CA GLU A 25 -4.91 -19.83 -7.84
C GLU A 25 -4.13 -18.93 -6.86
N ILE A 26 -3.39 -19.52 -5.95
CA ILE A 26 -2.40 -18.82 -5.12
C ILE A 26 -1.14 -18.64 -5.97
N ILE A 27 -0.78 -17.41 -6.25
CA ILE A 27 0.36 -17.06 -7.10
C ILE A 27 1.57 -16.54 -6.31
N GLY A 28 1.40 -16.25 -5.01
CA GLY A 28 2.48 -15.81 -4.14
C GLY A 28 2.05 -15.76 -2.68
N LEU A 29 3.02 -15.86 -1.79
CA LEU A 29 2.86 -15.77 -0.34
C LEU A 29 3.89 -14.77 0.20
N VAL A 30 3.43 -13.63 0.68
CA VAL A 30 4.29 -12.56 1.22
C VAL A 30 4.20 -12.57 2.74
N PRO A 31 5.20 -13.09 3.47
CA PRO A 31 5.20 -13.08 4.93
C PRO A 31 5.52 -11.69 5.47
N LYS A 32 4.90 -11.34 6.58
CA LYS A 32 5.17 -10.11 7.32
C LYS A 32 6.63 -10.04 7.74
N THR A 33 7.26 -8.89 7.47
CA THR A 33 8.68 -8.67 7.77
C THR A 33 8.89 -8.32 9.22
N TYR A 34 8.16 -7.33 9.73
CA TYR A 34 8.33 -6.78 11.08
C TYR A 34 7.15 -7.15 11.98
N LEU A 35 7.44 -7.86 13.06
CA LEU A 35 6.45 -8.33 14.02
C LEU A 35 6.48 -7.44 15.27
N PRO A 36 5.43 -6.63 15.55
CA PRO A 36 5.38 -5.83 16.75
C PRO A 36 5.33 -6.72 18.00
N ASN A 37 6.19 -6.41 18.97
CA ASN A 37 6.26 -7.13 20.24
C ASN A 37 6.54 -6.14 21.39
N TYR A 38 5.75 -5.08 21.44
CA TYR A 38 5.82 -3.98 22.40
C TYR A 38 4.41 -3.45 22.69
N GLY A 39 4.25 -2.76 23.84
CA GLY A 39 2.95 -2.26 24.28
C GLY A 39 1.92 -3.39 24.37
N GLU A 40 0.82 -3.21 23.67
CA GLU A 40 -0.28 -4.17 23.56
C GLU A 40 -0.03 -5.30 22.54
N PHE A 41 1.07 -5.24 21.79
CA PHE A 41 1.37 -6.22 20.75
C PHE A 41 2.33 -7.30 21.25
N TYR A 42 2.06 -8.56 20.88
CA TYR A 42 2.86 -9.74 21.21
C TYR A 42 2.93 -10.76 20.07
N GLU A 43 2.99 -10.27 18.83
CA GLU A 43 2.90 -11.08 17.61
C GLU A 43 4.04 -12.10 17.49
N GLN A 44 5.24 -11.79 18.01
CA GLN A 44 6.39 -12.71 18.01
C GLN A 44 6.17 -13.99 18.83
N ARG A 45 5.14 -14.04 19.69
CA ARG A 45 4.76 -15.27 20.39
C ARG A 45 4.19 -16.32 19.46
N HIS A 46 3.62 -15.91 18.35
CA HIS A 46 2.85 -16.79 17.46
C HIS A 46 3.50 -16.92 16.10
N PHE A 47 4.15 -15.88 15.58
CA PHE A 47 4.66 -15.81 14.23
C PHE A 47 6.16 -15.60 14.17
N ALA A 48 6.76 -16.13 13.10
CA ALA A 48 8.13 -15.86 12.73
C ALA A 48 8.17 -14.68 11.72
N SER A 49 9.27 -13.92 11.75
CA SER A 49 9.54 -12.88 10.77
C SER A 49 9.81 -13.49 9.40
N GLY A 50 9.27 -12.83 8.36
CA GLY A 50 9.57 -13.11 6.96
C GLY A 50 10.89 -12.54 6.45
N LEU A 51 11.61 -11.79 7.28
CA LEU A 51 12.85 -11.13 6.86
C LEU A 51 13.86 -12.13 6.28
N GLY A 52 14.28 -11.89 5.05
CA GLY A 52 15.22 -12.74 4.33
C GLY A 52 14.63 -14.04 3.78
N CYS A 53 13.32 -14.26 3.91
CA CYS A 53 12.66 -15.36 3.23
C CYS A 53 12.51 -15.05 1.74
N LEU A 54 13.05 -15.92 0.89
CA LEU A 54 12.85 -15.89 -0.54
C LEU A 54 13.07 -17.29 -1.12
N GLU A 55 11.99 -18.06 -1.24
CA GLU A 55 12.02 -19.46 -1.67
C GLU A 55 10.73 -19.84 -2.41
N TYR A 56 10.64 -21.08 -2.85
CA TYR A 56 9.42 -21.64 -3.39
C TYR A 56 8.89 -22.73 -2.46
N VAL A 57 7.61 -22.71 -2.20
CA VAL A 57 6.87 -23.73 -1.44
C VAL A 57 5.94 -24.52 -2.36
N ASP A 58 5.65 -25.76 -2.01
CA ASP A 58 4.66 -26.55 -2.70
C ASP A 58 3.27 -26.33 -2.10
N ILE A 59 2.32 -25.94 -2.93
CA ILE A 59 0.90 -25.85 -2.56
C ILE A 59 0.12 -26.68 -3.56
N GLU A 60 -0.41 -27.80 -3.13
CA GLU A 60 -1.20 -28.72 -3.96
C GLU A 60 -0.49 -29.11 -5.27
N GLY A 61 0.82 -29.37 -5.20
CA GLY A 61 1.64 -29.74 -6.35
C GLY A 61 2.10 -28.57 -7.23
N LYS A 62 1.81 -27.33 -6.85
CA LYS A 62 2.27 -26.13 -7.54
C LYS A 62 3.37 -25.43 -6.76
N ARG A 63 4.43 -25.02 -7.45
CA ARG A 63 5.50 -24.20 -6.87
C ARG A 63 5.07 -22.74 -6.79
N VAL A 64 4.85 -22.27 -5.56
CA VAL A 64 4.43 -20.90 -5.25
C VAL A 64 5.58 -20.16 -4.55
N PRO A 65 5.95 -18.95 -4.96
CA PRO A 65 6.97 -18.17 -4.27
C PRO A 65 6.49 -17.75 -2.88
N PHE A 66 7.37 -17.89 -1.90
CA PHE A 66 7.22 -17.48 -0.52
C PHE A 66 8.38 -16.56 -0.14
N GLY A 67 8.10 -15.30 0.13
CA GLY A 67 9.15 -14.35 0.49
C GLY A 67 8.66 -12.92 0.56
N THR A 68 9.51 -12.04 1.10
CA THR A 68 9.23 -10.60 1.21
C THR A 68 9.41 -9.88 -0.13
N ASP A 69 10.37 -10.33 -0.95
CA ASP A 69 10.78 -9.64 -2.17
C ASP A 69 10.11 -10.28 -3.40
N ILE A 70 8.79 -10.01 -3.55
CA ILE A 70 7.98 -10.49 -4.66
C ILE A 70 7.27 -9.31 -5.32
N LEU A 71 7.41 -9.22 -6.65
CA LEU A 71 6.70 -8.27 -7.50
C LEU A 71 5.64 -9.00 -8.33
N PHE A 72 4.44 -8.46 -8.36
CA PHE A 72 3.33 -8.97 -9.16
C PHE A 72 3.11 -8.05 -10.36
N ILE A 73 3.39 -8.56 -11.56
CA ILE A 73 3.39 -7.81 -12.82
C ILE A 73 2.15 -8.19 -13.63
N CYS A 74 1.36 -7.22 -14.03
CA CYS A 74 0.19 -7.46 -14.88
C CYS A 74 0.62 -7.82 -16.30
N GLU A 75 0.06 -8.92 -16.85
CA GLU A 75 0.38 -9.36 -18.22
C GLU A 75 -0.20 -8.42 -19.27
N GLU A 76 -1.43 -7.97 -19.07
CA GLU A 76 -2.15 -7.09 -20.01
C GLU A 76 -1.70 -5.62 -19.91
N GLU A 77 -1.16 -5.22 -18.76
CA GLU A 77 -0.63 -3.88 -18.49
C GLU A 77 0.69 -3.99 -17.74
N PRO A 78 1.81 -4.27 -18.41
CA PRO A 78 3.11 -4.52 -17.76
C PRO A 78 3.66 -3.33 -16.95
N GLU A 79 3.13 -2.14 -17.17
CA GLU A 79 3.44 -0.97 -16.35
C GLU A 79 2.77 -1.01 -14.97
N LEU A 80 1.77 -1.87 -14.75
CA LEU A 80 1.17 -2.11 -13.44
C LEU A 80 1.96 -3.19 -12.70
N VAL A 81 2.68 -2.77 -11.67
CA VAL A 81 3.46 -3.64 -10.80
C VAL A 81 3.00 -3.47 -9.36
N ALA A 82 2.46 -4.54 -8.78
CA ALA A 82 2.00 -4.55 -7.40
C ALA A 82 3.00 -5.25 -6.47
N ALA A 83 3.04 -4.81 -5.20
CA ALA A 83 3.73 -5.49 -4.12
C ALA A 83 2.92 -5.39 -2.83
N ALA A 84 3.21 -6.26 -1.86
CA ALA A 84 2.51 -6.30 -0.59
C ALA A 84 3.44 -6.11 0.59
N GLU A 85 2.91 -5.46 1.63
CA GLU A 85 3.49 -5.41 2.98
C GLU A 85 2.36 -5.56 4.01
N ILE A 86 2.68 -5.85 5.26
CA ILE A 86 1.66 -6.17 6.26
C ILE A 86 1.80 -5.29 7.50
N CYS A 87 0.79 -4.46 7.74
CA CYS A 87 0.57 -3.72 9.00
C CYS A 87 1.81 -2.97 9.49
N GLU A 88 2.54 -3.55 10.49
CA GLU A 88 3.74 -2.96 11.09
C GLU A 88 4.82 -2.60 10.07
N ASP A 89 4.88 -3.29 8.95
CA ASP A 89 5.85 -3.02 7.88
C ASP A 89 5.81 -1.57 7.40
N LEU A 90 4.64 -0.91 7.44
CA LEU A 90 4.50 0.52 7.13
C LEU A 90 5.05 1.44 8.24
N TRP A 91 5.05 0.99 9.51
CA TRP A 91 5.33 1.85 10.66
C TRP A 91 6.81 1.93 11.02
N VAL A 92 7.63 1.06 10.44
CA VAL A 92 9.08 1.03 10.68
C VAL A 92 9.82 2.13 9.94
N THR A 93 11.07 2.37 10.32
CA THR A 93 11.91 3.43 9.70
C THR A 93 12.24 3.15 8.24
N LEU A 94 12.29 1.89 7.83
CA LEU A 94 12.51 1.46 6.45
C LEU A 94 11.45 0.41 6.08
N PRO A 95 10.27 0.84 5.63
CA PRO A 95 9.22 -0.05 5.15
C PRO A 95 9.68 -0.88 3.94
N PRO A 96 9.27 -2.16 3.82
CA PRO A 96 9.55 -2.99 2.64
C PRO A 96 9.09 -2.35 1.33
N SER A 97 7.99 -1.59 1.36
CA SER A 97 7.46 -0.86 0.21
C SER A 97 8.47 0.12 -0.41
N VAL A 98 9.48 0.60 0.34
CA VAL A 98 10.56 1.44 -0.22
C VAL A 98 11.37 0.65 -1.24
N LEU A 99 11.82 -0.55 -0.87
CA LEU A 99 12.59 -1.43 -1.76
C LEU A 99 11.73 -1.91 -2.94
N HIS A 100 10.48 -2.27 -2.68
CA HIS A 100 9.55 -2.66 -3.74
C HIS A 100 9.31 -1.55 -4.75
N ALA A 101 9.11 -0.31 -4.29
CA ALA A 101 8.92 0.84 -5.18
C ALA A 101 10.18 1.13 -6.01
N GLN A 102 11.36 1.05 -5.41
CA GLN A 102 12.63 1.19 -6.12
C GLN A 102 12.85 0.07 -7.15
N ALA A 103 12.39 -1.16 -6.85
CA ALA A 103 12.39 -2.30 -7.77
C ALA A 103 11.26 -2.25 -8.83
N GLY A 104 10.45 -1.18 -8.85
CA GLY A 104 9.46 -0.92 -9.89
C GLY A 104 8.00 -1.00 -9.47
N ALA A 105 7.67 -1.46 -8.25
CA ALA A 105 6.29 -1.50 -7.80
C ALA A 105 5.69 -0.09 -7.73
N ASN A 106 4.55 0.11 -8.37
CA ASN A 106 3.80 1.37 -8.36
C ASN A 106 2.41 1.24 -7.71
N LEU A 107 2.07 0.04 -7.26
CA LEU A 107 0.91 -0.24 -6.44
C LEU A 107 1.35 -1.04 -5.19
N ILE A 108 1.22 -0.44 -4.02
CA ILE A 108 1.51 -1.10 -2.74
C ILE A 108 0.20 -1.45 -2.06
N VAL A 109 0.10 -2.70 -1.59
CA VAL A 109 -1.05 -3.21 -0.83
C VAL A 109 -0.60 -3.53 0.58
N ASN A 110 -1.27 -2.96 1.58
CA ASN A 110 -1.01 -3.21 2.98
C ASN A 110 -2.24 -3.82 3.66
N LEU A 111 -2.09 -5.02 4.18
CA LEU A 111 -3.12 -5.71 4.97
C LEU A 111 -2.82 -5.46 6.45
N SER A 112 -3.73 -4.79 7.15
CA SER A 112 -3.51 -4.34 8.51
C SER A 112 -4.57 -4.83 9.49
N ALA A 113 -4.13 -5.06 10.72
CA ALA A 113 -4.96 -5.10 11.92
C ALA A 113 -4.44 -4.05 12.90
N SER A 114 -4.53 -2.79 12.49
CA SER A 114 -4.08 -1.64 13.29
C SER A 114 -5.20 -1.25 14.25
N ASN A 115 -4.89 -1.31 15.56
CA ASN A 115 -5.84 -0.98 16.61
C ASN A 115 -6.22 0.52 16.62
N GLU A 116 -7.36 0.81 17.20
CA GLU A 116 -7.82 2.18 17.42
C GLU A 116 -7.32 2.73 18.77
N MET A 117 -6.78 3.93 18.71
CA MET A 117 -6.47 4.80 19.83
C MET A 117 -6.94 6.21 19.49
N VAL A 118 -7.24 7.01 20.50
CA VAL A 118 -7.65 8.41 20.27
C VAL A 118 -6.54 9.17 19.53
N GLY A 119 -6.88 9.73 18.36
CA GLY A 119 -5.95 10.47 17.50
C GLY A 119 -5.08 9.62 16.57
N LYS A 120 -5.10 8.30 16.67
CA LYS A 120 -4.30 7.43 15.80
C LYS A 120 -4.78 7.41 14.35
N ASP A 121 -6.04 7.69 14.12
CA ASP A 121 -6.64 7.74 12.79
C ASP A 121 -6.01 8.81 11.89
N SER A 122 -5.79 10.00 12.40
CA SER A 122 -5.11 11.07 11.66
C SER A 122 -3.66 10.71 11.39
N TYR A 123 -2.94 10.20 12.36
CA TYR A 123 -1.56 9.76 12.18
C TYR A 123 -1.44 8.63 11.14
N ARG A 124 -2.34 7.63 11.20
CA ARG A 124 -2.40 6.55 10.19
C ARG A 124 -2.65 7.10 8.79
N ARG A 125 -3.57 8.07 8.67
CA ARG A 125 -3.91 8.74 7.42
C ARG A 125 -2.69 9.48 6.85
N ASP A 126 -1.97 10.23 7.68
CA ASP A 126 -0.77 10.96 7.29
C ASP A 126 0.35 10.01 6.87
N LEU A 127 0.48 8.86 7.56
CA LEU A 127 1.47 7.84 7.24
C LEU A 127 1.21 7.19 5.88
N VAL A 128 -0.04 6.79 5.60
CA VAL A 128 -0.45 6.19 4.31
C VAL A 128 -0.28 7.21 3.17
N SER A 129 -0.76 8.43 3.37
CA SER A 129 -0.61 9.52 2.39
C SER A 129 0.85 9.85 2.15
N GLY A 130 1.65 10.03 3.22
CA GLY A 130 3.06 10.35 3.14
C GLY A 130 3.90 9.26 2.46
N GLN A 131 3.59 7.98 2.73
CA GLN A 131 4.27 6.86 2.07
C GLN A 131 3.93 6.81 0.58
N SER A 132 2.65 6.98 0.22
CA SER A 132 2.21 7.07 -1.17
C SER A 132 2.91 8.21 -1.93
N ALA A 133 3.06 9.38 -1.31
CA ALA A 133 3.77 10.54 -1.88
C ALA A 133 5.26 10.26 -2.07
N ARG A 134 5.92 9.75 -1.02
CA ARG A 134 7.37 9.46 -1.04
C ARG A 134 7.74 8.47 -2.13
N LEU A 135 6.91 7.43 -2.31
CA LEU A 135 7.14 6.36 -3.27
C LEU A 135 6.57 6.65 -4.66
N VAL A 136 5.81 7.75 -4.81
CA VAL A 136 5.06 8.08 -6.04
C VAL A 136 4.28 6.86 -6.50
N CYS A 137 3.39 6.35 -5.65
CA CYS A 137 2.68 5.11 -5.90
C CYS A 137 1.19 5.21 -5.51
N GLY A 138 0.40 4.27 -6.03
CA GLY A 138 -0.86 3.90 -5.43
C GLY A 138 -0.62 3.11 -4.15
N TYR A 139 -1.31 3.45 -3.07
CA TYR A 139 -1.21 2.74 -1.80
C TYR A 139 -2.60 2.33 -1.31
N VAL A 140 -2.83 1.03 -1.22
CA VAL A 140 -4.10 0.45 -0.77
C VAL A 140 -3.91 -0.11 0.63
N TYR A 141 -4.59 0.48 1.59
CA TYR A 141 -4.54 0.10 3.00
C TYR A 141 -5.87 -0.50 3.42
N ALA A 142 -5.88 -1.79 3.72
CA ALA A 142 -7.05 -2.52 4.21
C ALA A 142 -6.86 -2.85 5.69
N ASN A 143 -7.77 -2.36 6.55
CA ASN A 143 -7.66 -2.51 7.99
C ASN A 143 -8.78 -3.37 8.58
N ALA A 144 -8.45 -4.16 9.59
CA ALA A 144 -9.40 -4.91 10.38
C ALA A 144 -10.49 -4.00 10.98
N GLY A 145 -11.70 -4.49 11.03
CA GLY A 145 -12.89 -3.75 11.50
C GLY A 145 -13.76 -4.57 12.44
N GLU A 146 -15.06 -4.33 12.38
CA GLU A 146 -16.04 -5.05 13.17
C GLU A 146 -16.00 -6.56 12.89
N GLY A 147 -16.01 -7.36 13.94
CA GLY A 147 -15.94 -8.82 13.87
C GLY A 147 -14.56 -9.39 14.19
N GLU A 148 -13.52 -8.56 14.24
CA GLU A 148 -12.21 -8.99 14.72
C GLU A 148 -12.21 -9.20 16.24
N SER A 149 -11.28 -10.04 16.71
CA SER A 149 -11.07 -10.27 18.15
C SER A 149 -10.65 -8.98 18.85
N THR A 150 -11.36 -8.63 19.91
CA THR A 150 -11.13 -7.41 20.69
C THR A 150 -10.68 -7.71 22.12
N GLN A 151 -9.92 -8.77 22.33
CA GLN A 151 -9.48 -9.13 23.67
C GLN A 151 -8.73 -7.97 24.34
N ASP A 152 -7.68 -7.47 23.71
CA ASP A 152 -6.87 -6.35 24.19
C ASP A 152 -6.92 -5.13 23.25
N LEU A 153 -7.47 -5.29 22.05
CA LEU A 153 -7.44 -4.31 20.98
C LEU A 153 -8.84 -4.05 20.43
N VAL A 154 -9.06 -2.83 19.91
CA VAL A 154 -10.26 -2.45 19.18
C VAL A 154 -9.87 -2.05 17.76
N PHE A 155 -10.64 -2.48 16.77
CA PHE A 155 -10.37 -2.23 15.35
C PHE A 155 -11.47 -1.37 14.75
N GLY A 156 -11.07 -0.38 13.98
CA GLY A 156 -12.00 0.64 13.43
C GLY A 156 -12.31 0.48 11.95
N GLY A 157 -11.62 -0.39 11.22
CA GLY A 157 -11.88 -0.60 9.79
C GLY A 157 -11.57 0.61 8.91
N GLN A 158 -10.59 1.45 9.27
CA GLN A 158 -10.19 2.59 8.45
C GLN A 158 -9.45 2.11 7.20
N ASN A 159 -10.19 1.86 6.13
CA ASN A 159 -9.65 1.49 4.82
C ASN A 159 -9.33 2.75 4.02
N MET A 160 -8.21 2.78 3.30
CA MET A 160 -7.78 3.94 2.55
C MET A 160 -7.16 3.54 1.21
N ILE A 161 -7.38 4.38 0.20
CA ILE A 161 -6.70 4.32 -1.09
C ILE A 161 -6.05 5.68 -1.33
N ALA A 162 -4.74 5.69 -1.47
CA ALA A 162 -3.97 6.89 -1.75
C ALA A 162 -3.24 6.77 -3.09
N GLU A 163 -3.00 7.92 -3.74
CA GLU A 163 -2.21 8.04 -4.96
C GLU A 163 -1.34 9.29 -4.85
N ASN A 164 -0.02 9.10 -4.89
CA ASN A 164 0.96 10.18 -4.87
C ASN A 164 0.64 11.27 -3.81
N GLY A 165 0.36 10.84 -2.58
CA GLY A 165 0.08 11.73 -1.45
C GLY A 165 -1.37 12.17 -1.29
N VAL A 166 -2.24 11.87 -2.24
CA VAL A 166 -3.66 12.25 -2.18
C VAL A 166 -4.49 11.04 -1.75
N ILE A 167 -5.27 11.19 -0.67
CA ILE A 167 -6.28 10.18 -0.31
C ILE A 167 -7.42 10.27 -1.32
N LEU A 168 -7.58 9.24 -2.14
CA LEU A 168 -8.63 9.15 -3.15
C LEU A 168 -9.95 8.66 -2.56
N ALA A 169 -9.88 7.73 -1.64
CA ALA A 169 -11.05 7.19 -0.95
C ALA A 169 -10.67 6.73 0.45
N GLU A 170 -11.59 6.93 1.39
CA GLU A 170 -11.44 6.54 2.79
C GLU A 170 -12.75 5.97 3.33
N GLY A 171 -12.68 4.82 4.00
CA GLY A 171 -13.80 4.19 4.67
C GLY A 171 -14.13 4.89 5.99
N LYS A 172 -15.42 4.94 6.30
CA LYS A 172 -15.86 5.46 7.60
C LYS A 172 -15.45 4.49 8.69
N ARG A 173 -14.76 4.98 9.72
CA ARG A 173 -14.40 4.16 10.89
C ARG A 173 -15.63 3.61 11.60
N PHE A 174 -15.46 2.43 12.19
CA PHE A 174 -16.51 1.70 12.93
C PHE A 174 -17.71 1.31 12.07
N HIS A 175 -17.47 1.15 10.76
CA HIS A 175 -18.45 0.68 9.79
C HIS A 175 -17.79 -0.29 8.83
N ASN A 176 -18.45 -1.41 8.56
CA ASN A 176 -18.04 -2.32 7.51
C ASN A 176 -18.48 -1.78 6.15
N GLY A 177 -17.63 -1.99 5.15
CA GLY A 177 -17.93 -1.55 3.80
C GLY A 177 -16.78 -1.75 2.83
N ILE A 178 -17.08 -1.57 1.56
CA ILE A 178 -16.09 -1.62 0.48
C ILE A 178 -15.68 -0.19 0.13
N VAL A 179 -14.38 0.02 0.00
CA VAL A 179 -13.80 1.28 -0.48
C VAL A 179 -13.20 1.04 -1.87
N CYS A 180 -13.63 1.84 -2.84
CA CYS A 180 -13.18 1.73 -4.22
C CYS A 180 -12.65 3.07 -4.72
N SER A 181 -11.64 3.04 -5.58
CA SER A 181 -11.15 4.20 -6.31
C SER A 181 -10.42 3.77 -7.59
N GLU A 182 -10.12 4.74 -8.43
CA GLU A 182 -9.32 4.57 -9.64
C GLU A 182 -7.93 5.14 -9.40
N ILE A 183 -6.90 4.34 -9.70
CA ILE A 183 -5.48 4.75 -9.63
C ILE A 183 -4.95 4.92 -11.04
N ASP A 184 -4.33 6.06 -11.31
CA ASP A 184 -3.74 6.40 -12.60
C ASP A 184 -2.27 5.94 -12.65
N VAL A 185 -2.06 4.68 -13.06
CA VAL A 185 -0.74 4.04 -13.12
C VAL A 185 0.18 4.77 -14.10
N GLN A 186 -0.34 5.21 -15.24
CA GLN A 186 0.46 5.92 -16.24
C GLN A 186 0.97 7.26 -15.69
N ARG A 187 0.12 8.01 -15.01
CA ARG A 187 0.51 9.25 -14.35
C ARG A 187 1.60 9.03 -13.30
N LEU A 188 1.48 7.98 -12.49
CA LEU A 188 2.49 7.64 -11.48
C LEU A 188 3.84 7.37 -12.14
N ASN A 189 3.88 6.61 -13.22
CA ASN A 189 5.09 6.31 -13.96
C ASN A 189 5.67 7.56 -14.64
N ASP A 190 4.82 8.46 -15.15
CA ASP A 190 5.25 9.75 -15.71
C ASP A 190 5.88 10.65 -14.64
N GLU A 191 5.28 10.73 -13.46
CA GLU A 191 5.85 11.51 -12.35
C GLU A 191 7.20 10.94 -11.90
N ARG A 192 7.33 9.61 -11.77
CA ARG A 192 8.62 8.96 -11.47
C ARG A 192 9.69 9.29 -12.50
N ARG A 193 9.35 9.28 -13.80
CA ARG A 193 10.30 9.64 -14.90
C ARG A 193 10.78 11.10 -14.81
N ARG A 194 9.95 12.01 -14.33
CA ARG A 194 10.31 13.42 -14.15
C ARG A 194 11.17 13.69 -12.94
N LEU A 195 11.08 12.85 -11.92
CA LEU A 195 11.84 12.99 -10.68
C LEU A 195 13.26 12.45 -10.86
N THR A 196 14.23 13.33 -11.11
CA THR A 196 15.64 12.97 -11.29
C THR A 196 16.26 12.33 -10.03
N THR A 197 15.63 12.50 -8.89
CA THR A 197 16.04 11.91 -7.60
C THR A 197 15.36 10.58 -7.29
N TYR A 198 14.35 10.18 -8.09
CA TYR A 198 13.79 8.86 -7.99
C TYR A 198 14.74 7.87 -8.68
N GLN A 199 15.44 7.07 -7.88
CA GLN A 199 16.42 6.13 -8.38
C GLN A 199 15.87 4.71 -8.31
N PRO A 200 15.55 4.09 -9.45
CA PRO A 200 15.24 2.67 -9.47
C PRO A 200 16.49 1.87 -9.06
N THR A 201 16.27 0.82 -8.29
CA THR A 201 17.33 -0.16 -7.99
C THR A 201 17.23 -1.37 -8.93
N ASP A 202 18.26 -2.19 -8.94
CA ASP A 202 18.20 -3.50 -9.55
C ASP A 202 17.09 -4.34 -8.87
N ASP A 203 16.22 -4.91 -9.67
CA ASP A 203 15.12 -5.77 -9.23
C ASP A 203 15.49 -7.27 -9.25
N SER A 204 16.79 -7.58 -9.44
CA SER A 204 17.30 -8.96 -9.53
C SER A 204 17.05 -9.80 -8.28
N ASP A 205 16.93 -9.15 -7.12
CA ASP A 205 16.65 -9.81 -5.84
C ASP A 205 15.16 -10.11 -5.64
N HIS A 206 14.30 -9.62 -6.54
CA HIS A 206 12.85 -9.86 -6.46
C HIS A 206 12.42 -11.02 -7.37
N ILE A 207 11.57 -11.90 -6.84
CA ILE A 207 10.83 -12.87 -7.66
C ILE A 207 9.72 -12.13 -8.38
N LYS A 208 9.69 -12.25 -9.72
CA LYS A 208 8.65 -11.64 -10.57
C LYS A 208 7.57 -12.66 -10.88
N VAL A 209 6.36 -12.38 -10.43
CA VAL A 209 5.17 -13.20 -10.65
C VAL A 209 4.23 -12.46 -11.59
N ARG A 210 3.77 -13.14 -12.62
CA ARG A 210 2.81 -12.57 -13.56
C ARG A 210 1.38 -12.88 -13.14
N PHE A 211 0.48 -11.90 -13.33
CA PHE A 211 -0.94 -12.07 -13.07
C PHE A 211 -1.77 -11.49 -14.22
N HIS A 212 -3.01 -11.90 -14.31
CA HIS A 212 -3.91 -11.49 -15.37
C HIS A 212 -5.04 -10.60 -14.83
N LEU A 213 -5.38 -9.57 -15.59
CA LEU A 213 -6.60 -8.77 -15.42
C LEU A 213 -7.47 -8.87 -16.67
N ASN A 214 -8.77 -8.77 -16.48
CA ASN A 214 -9.65 -8.48 -17.60
C ASN A 214 -9.61 -6.96 -17.83
N VAL A 215 -8.85 -6.54 -18.82
CA VAL A 215 -8.78 -5.12 -19.21
C VAL A 215 -9.91 -4.88 -20.21
N GLU A 216 -10.93 -4.16 -19.76
CA GLU A 216 -12.05 -3.74 -20.58
C GLU A 216 -12.08 -2.21 -20.64
N GLU A 217 -12.63 -1.66 -21.73
CA GLU A 217 -12.88 -0.23 -21.79
C GLU A 217 -13.88 0.15 -20.69
N THR A 218 -13.40 0.89 -19.69
CA THR A 218 -14.19 1.30 -18.53
C THR A 218 -14.50 2.78 -18.60
N LYS A 219 -15.70 3.16 -18.17
CA LYS A 219 -16.06 4.57 -18.02
C LYS A 219 -15.34 5.14 -16.81
N LEU A 220 -14.52 6.15 -17.07
CA LEU A 220 -13.83 6.88 -15.99
C LEU A 220 -14.85 7.50 -15.03
N THR A 221 -14.78 7.16 -13.75
CA THR A 221 -15.64 7.73 -12.69
C THR A 221 -14.94 8.83 -11.89
N ARG A 222 -13.62 8.87 -11.96
CA ARG A 222 -12.79 9.90 -11.32
C ARG A 222 -13.08 11.29 -11.90
N LYS A 223 -13.31 12.24 -11.00
CA LYS A 223 -13.53 13.64 -11.39
C LYS A 223 -12.21 14.39 -11.31
N TYR A 224 -11.84 15.04 -12.42
CA TYR A 224 -10.70 15.95 -12.46
C TYR A 224 -11.21 17.40 -12.35
N PRO A 225 -10.60 18.23 -11.49
CA PRO A 225 -10.98 19.64 -11.42
C PRO A 225 -10.69 20.35 -12.74
N GLN A 226 -11.68 21.09 -13.25
CA GLN A 226 -11.54 21.85 -14.50
C GLN A 226 -10.41 22.90 -14.41
N TYR A 227 -10.19 23.42 -13.21
CA TYR A 227 -9.15 24.40 -12.90
C TYR A 227 -8.25 23.85 -11.78
N PRO A 228 -7.28 22.98 -12.09
CA PRO A 228 -6.50 22.26 -11.06
C PRO A 228 -5.63 23.19 -10.20
N PHE A 229 -5.32 24.40 -10.69
CA PHE A 229 -4.52 25.38 -9.97
C PHE A 229 -5.33 26.36 -9.13
N VAL A 230 -6.66 26.36 -9.27
CA VAL A 230 -7.55 27.29 -8.57
C VAL A 230 -8.43 26.52 -7.60
N PRO A 231 -8.24 26.67 -6.29
CA PRO A 231 -9.07 26.01 -5.29
C PRO A 231 -10.55 26.41 -5.45
N SER A 232 -11.45 25.46 -5.26
CA SER A 232 -12.88 25.68 -5.36
C SER A 232 -13.45 26.49 -4.18
N ARG A 233 -12.86 26.33 -2.99
CA ARG A 233 -13.27 27.03 -1.77
C ARG A 233 -12.65 28.43 -1.72
N LYS A 234 -13.42 29.38 -1.27
CA LYS A 234 -12.98 30.78 -1.19
C LYS A 234 -11.79 30.93 -0.24
N GLU A 235 -11.88 30.35 0.94
CA GLU A 235 -10.83 30.44 1.97
C GLU A 235 -9.50 29.86 1.47
N GLU A 236 -9.54 28.73 0.77
CA GLU A 236 -8.35 28.12 0.17
C GLU A 236 -7.76 28.98 -0.96
N ARG A 237 -8.64 29.66 -1.75
CA ARG A 237 -8.17 30.61 -2.79
C ARG A 237 -7.50 31.81 -2.17
N ASP A 238 -8.09 32.39 -1.12
CA ASP A 238 -7.55 33.57 -0.43
C ASP A 238 -6.17 33.25 0.14
N MET A 239 -6.03 32.11 0.85
CA MET A 239 -4.72 31.63 1.35
C MET A 239 -3.70 31.44 0.22
N ARG A 240 -4.11 30.86 -0.91
CA ARG A 240 -3.23 30.63 -2.06
C ARG A 240 -2.83 31.95 -2.73
N CYS A 241 -3.72 32.92 -2.82
CA CYS A 241 -3.39 34.24 -3.33
C CYS A 241 -2.35 34.94 -2.44
N ASP A 242 -2.52 34.89 -1.12
CA ASP A 242 -1.57 35.45 -0.16
C ASP A 242 -0.21 34.75 -0.26
N GLU A 243 -0.19 33.42 -0.39
CA GLU A 243 1.04 32.65 -0.60
C GLU A 243 1.77 33.07 -1.88
N ILE A 244 1.06 33.19 -3.00
CA ILE A 244 1.63 33.62 -4.29
C ILE A 244 2.23 35.01 -4.17
N LEU A 245 1.51 35.95 -3.56
CA LEU A 245 2.00 37.32 -3.34
C LEU A 245 3.26 37.35 -2.48
N ASN A 246 3.28 36.57 -1.40
CA ASN A 246 4.44 36.47 -0.54
C ASN A 246 5.65 35.86 -1.24
N ILE A 247 5.47 34.79 -2.03
CA ILE A 247 6.54 34.16 -2.82
C ILE A 247 7.11 35.18 -3.81
N GLN A 248 6.27 35.93 -4.53
CA GLN A 248 6.70 36.96 -5.48
C GLN A 248 7.45 38.10 -4.75
N ALA A 249 6.91 38.57 -3.64
CA ALA A 249 7.53 39.65 -2.86
C ALA A 249 8.91 39.24 -2.31
N MET A 250 9.06 38.00 -1.86
CA MET A 250 10.36 37.47 -1.39
C MET A 250 11.35 37.29 -2.54
N GLY A 251 10.89 36.93 -3.73
CA GLY A 251 11.75 36.79 -4.91
C GLY A 251 12.22 38.15 -5.49
N LEU A 252 11.58 39.26 -5.10
CA LEU A 252 11.96 40.63 -5.54
C LEU A 252 12.86 41.37 -4.54
N LYS A 253 13.04 40.85 -3.33
CA LYS A 253 13.97 41.37 -2.31
C LYS A 253 15.40 40.91 -2.52
#